data_6ec1e54f61a9228bfa403211602fa19a
#
_entry.id   6ec1e54f61a9228bfa403211602fa19a
#
_cell.length_a   1.000
_cell.length_b   1.000
_cell.length_c   1.000
_cell.angle_alpha   90.00
_cell.angle_beta   90.00
_cell.angle_gamma   90.00
#
_symmetry.space_group_name_H-M   'P 1'
#
loop_
_entity.id
_entity.type
_entity.pdbx_description
1 polymer ?
#
loop_
_entity_poly.entity_id
_entity_poly.type
_entity_poly.pdbx_seq_one_letter_code
_entity_poly.pdbx_strand_id
1 'polypeptide(L)'
;MLHGGGKMVIAAEDRACGAGHFGRFIVDEGVEVMSFHWEADFEMSGRSVLAVRPIVWKNGWPVAGDNFKGGNFWIESERRGYALELTVDFVRMQQERQGWFNRNQMEQPVKPIANQTLAEVINTWPKNDIPARISDYMNRPHQRWTITPVNEAGGYLSNPYFKITIEGTDRALAATADKEVTTVPAYTGADEQLWRIEQLTDGTYRIMPKAIPGQEGINKEFCLYSAGDSTPTLAKYDFNSDNSKWNFKRH
;
A
#
# COMPACT_ATOMS: atom_id res chain seq x y z
N MET A 1 31.79 -21.88 -12.66
CA MET A 1 32.35 -20.93 -11.70
C MET A 1 33.03 -21.72 -10.60
N LEU A 2 34.33 -21.90 -10.67
CA LEU A 2 34.99 -22.83 -9.75
C LEU A 2 35.59 -22.14 -8.51
N HIS A 3 35.80 -20.83 -8.50
CA HIS A 3 36.40 -20.12 -7.39
C HIS A 3 36.05 -18.60 -7.32
N GLY A 4 35.01 -18.14 -7.99
CA GLY A 4 34.61 -16.74 -7.95
C GLY A 4 33.35 -16.57 -7.10
N GLY A 5 33.42 -15.70 -6.10
CA GLY A 5 32.21 -15.25 -5.43
C GLY A 5 31.26 -14.61 -6.45
N GLY A 6 30.01 -14.97 -6.38
CA GLY A 6 28.94 -14.36 -7.16
C GLY A 6 27.70 -14.24 -6.30
N LYS A 7 26.82 -13.27 -6.62
CA LYS A 7 25.52 -13.13 -6.00
C LYS A 7 24.45 -13.55 -6.99
N MET A 8 23.49 -14.34 -6.54
CA MET A 8 22.33 -14.65 -7.34
C MET A 8 21.46 -13.39 -7.42
N VAL A 9 21.26 -12.89 -8.62
CA VAL A 9 20.44 -11.70 -8.86
C VAL A 9 18.98 -12.09 -9.03
N ILE A 10 18.72 -13.18 -9.76
CA ILE A 10 17.40 -13.72 -10.01
C ILE A 10 17.48 -15.25 -10.18
N ALA A 11 16.46 -15.95 -9.71
CA ALA A 11 16.32 -17.40 -9.88
C ALA A 11 15.00 -17.74 -10.56
N ALA A 12 14.88 -18.95 -11.06
CA ALA A 12 13.60 -19.46 -11.54
C ALA A 12 12.60 -19.55 -10.39
N GLU A 13 11.36 -19.23 -10.66
CA GLU A 13 10.25 -19.22 -9.72
C GLU A 13 9.01 -19.82 -10.40
N ASP A 14 8.45 -20.86 -9.84
CA ASP A 14 7.27 -21.56 -10.38
C ASP A 14 7.42 -21.90 -11.88
N ARG A 15 6.54 -21.33 -12.71
CA ARG A 15 6.56 -21.50 -14.17
C ARG A 15 7.49 -20.50 -14.88
N ALA A 16 8.05 -19.53 -14.18
CA ALA A 16 8.98 -18.56 -14.72
C ALA A 16 10.42 -19.10 -14.58
N CYS A 17 10.99 -19.55 -15.66
CA CYS A 17 12.33 -20.14 -15.68
C CYS A 17 13.17 -19.58 -16.82
N GLY A 18 14.46 -19.91 -16.85
CA GLY A 18 15.36 -19.45 -17.89
C GLY A 18 15.50 -17.93 -17.96
N ALA A 19 15.53 -17.24 -16.80
CA ALA A 19 15.74 -15.79 -16.78
C ALA A 19 17.03 -15.43 -17.52
N GLY A 20 16.93 -14.60 -18.54
CA GLY A 20 18.07 -14.24 -19.36
C GLY A 20 17.85 -12.94 -20.14
N HIS A 21 18.86 -12.58 -20.93
CA HIS A 21 18.82 -11.39 -21.79
C HIS A 21 18.40 -10.13 -21.02
N PHE A 22 19.24 -9.73 -20.07
CA PHE A 22 19.02 -8.44 -19.37
C PHE A 22 19.00 -7.33 -20.40
N GLY A 23 17.87 -6.65 -20.44
CA GLY A 23 17.62 -5.55 -21.34
C GLY A 23 17.95 -4.20 -20.70
N ARG A 24 17.01 -3.29 -20.71
CA ARG A 24 17.20 -1.91 -20.29
C ARG A 24 17.00 -1.72 -18.80
N PHE A 25 17.86 -0.92 -18.18
CA PHE A 25 17.64 -0.31 -16.88
C PHE A 25 16.80 0.95 -17.04
N ILE A 26 15.80 1.09 -16.20
CA ILE A 26 15.00 2.30 -16.04
C ILE A 26 15.20 2.79 -14.61
N VAL A 27 15.51 4.08 -14.48
CA VAL A 27 15.66 4.73 -13.16
C VAL A 27 14.61 5.83 -13.08
N ASP A 28 13.81 5.79 -12.03
CA ASP A 28 12.75 6.76 -11.78
C ASP A 28 12.72 7.11 -10.28
N GLU A 29 13.54 8.07 -9.89
CA GLU A 29 13.62 8.65 -8.54
C GLU A 29 13.59 7.61 -7.41
N GLY A 30 14.59 6.71 -7.39
CA GLY A 30 14.72 5.66 -6.37
C GLY A 30 13.97 4.37 -6.67
N VAL A 31 13.23 4.31 -7.74
CA VAL A 31 12.74 3.07 -8.34
C VAL A 31 13.67 2.70 -9.48
N GLU A 32 14.38 1.63 -9.33
CA GLU A 32 15.18 1.05 -10.41
C GLU A 32 14.53 -0.24 -10.88
N VAL A 33 14.29 -0.36 -12.18
CA VAL A 33 13.74 -1.58 -12.78
C VAL A 33 14.63 -2.08 -13.89
N MET A 34 14.67 -3.39 -14.06
CA MET A 34 15.33 -4.06 -15.17
C MET A 34 14.35 -4.87 -15.98
N SER A 35 14.53 -4.89 -17.29
CA SER A 35 13.83 -5.80 -18.18
C SER A 35 14.67 -7.04 -18.47
N PHE A 36 14.03 -8.17 -18.63
CA PHE A 36 14.63 -9.44 -19.01
C PHE A 36 13.55 -10.33 -19.61
N HIS A 37 13.90 -11.55 -20.06
CA HIS A 37 12.90 -12.52 -20.48
C HIS A 37 12.85 -13.72 -19.53
N TRP A 38 11.68 -14.34 -19.44
CA TRP A 38 11.47 -15.68 -18.94
C TRP A 38 11.15 -16.63 -20.10
N GLU A 39 11.55 -17.86 -19.99
CA GLU A 39 11.00 -18.95 -20.79
C GLU A 39 9.75 -19.47 -20.07
N ALA A 40 8.62 -18.81 -20.30
CA ALA A 40 7.44 -18.97 -19.47
C ALA A 40 6.58 -20.17 -19.84
N ASP A 41 6.83 -20.84 -20.95
CA ASP A 41 5.92 -21.89 -21.40
C ASP A 41 6.65 -23.04 -22.07
N PHE A 42 6.97 -24.07 -21.29
CA PHE A 42 7.59 -25.28 -21.79
C PHE A 42 6.67 -26.10 -22.73
N GLU A 43 5.36 -25.97 -22.55
CA GLU A 43 4.37 -26.65 -23.39
C GLU A 43 4.24 -26.01 -24.78
N MET A 44 4.69 -24.75 -24.90
CA MET A 44 4.69 -23.96 -26.12
C MET A 44 6.10 -23.72 -26.69
N SER A 45 6.99 -24.68 -26.53
CA SER A 45 8.37 -24.64 -27.06
C SER A 45 9.25 -23.54 -26.44
N GLY A 46 9.10 -23.24 -25.17
CA GLY A 46 9.94 -22.28 -24.47
C GLY A 46 9.75 -20.84 -24.93
N ARG A 47 8.50 -20.43 -25.15
CA ARG A 47 8.19 -19.07 -25.59
C ARG A 47 8.68 -18.04 -24.59
N SER A 48 9.57 -17.16 -25.03
CA SER A 48 10.07 -16.05 -24.20
C SER A 48 8.99 -14.98 -23.97
N VAL A 49 8.87 -14.54 -22.74
CA VAL A 49 7.95 -13.48 -22.31
C VAL A 49 8.76 -12.36 -21.67
N LEU A 50 8.47 -11.11 -22.06
CA LEU A 50 9.09 -9.96 -21.43
C LEU A 50 8.67 -9.86 -19.94
N ALA A 51 9.65 -9.67 -19.10
CA ALA A 51 9.46 -9.39 -17.69
C ALA A 51 10.16 -8.10 -17.28
N VAL A 52 9.61 -7.45 -16.27
CA VAL A 52 10.20 -6.27 -15.64
C VAL A 52 10.14 -6.47 -14.13
N ARG A 53 11.25 -6.23 -13.45
CA ARG A 53 11.36 -6.37 -12.00
C ARG A 53 12.09 -5.17 -11.41
N PRO A 54 11.70 -4.73 -10.21
CA PRO A 54 12.47 -3.75 -9.46
C PRO A 54 13.85 -4.32 -9.09
N ILE A 55 14.81 -3.43 -8.92
CA ILE A 55 16.14 -3.77 -8.39
C ILE A 55 16.24 -3.25 -6.98
N VAL A 56 16.62 -4.14 -6.07
CA VAL A 56 16.89 -3.81 -4.67
C VAL A 56 18.38 -4.02 -4.41
N TRP A 57 19.03 -3.06 -3.81
CA TRP A 57 20.43 -3.15 -3.45
C TRP A 57 20.60 -3.75 -2.06
N LYS A 58 21.24 -4.92 -1.98
CA LYS A 58 21.56 -5.60 -0.71
C LYS A 58 23.06 -5.75 -0.55
N ASN A 59 23.63 -5.06 0.43
CA ASN A 59 25.08 -5.06 0.70
C ASN A 59 25.93 -4.72 -0.55
N GLY A 60 25.50 -3.72 -1.32
CA GLY A 60 26.19 -3.27 -2.53
C GLY A 60 25.98 -4.17 -3.76
N TRP A 61 25.09 -5.16 -3.69
CA TRP A 61 24.75 -6.04 -4.80
C TRP A 61 23.32 -5.84 -5.28
N PRO A 62 23.08 -5.77 -6.60
CA PRO A 62 21.74 -5.74 -7.13
C PRO A 62 21.06 -7.11 -6.95
N VAL A 63 19.83 -7.10 -6.53
CA VAL A 63 18.95 -8.28 -6.42
C VAL A 63 17.62 -7.92 -7.07
N ALA A 64 17.05 -8.84 -7.84
CA ALA A 64 15.70 -8.64 -8.35
C ALA A 64 14.71 -8.61 -7.18
N GLY A 65 13.96 -7.54 -7.08
CA GLY A 65 12.84 -7.42 -6.16
C GLY A 65 11.59 -8.07 -6.73
N ASP A 66 10.54 -8.12 -5.94
CA ASP A 66 9.23 -8.63 -6.37
C ASP A 66 8.31 -7.48 -6.77
N ASN A 67 7.59 -7.67 -7.88
CA ASN A 67 6.45 -6.80 -8.18
C ASN A 67 5.39 -7.00 -7.09
N PHE A 68 4.82 -5.91 -6.61
CA PHE A 68 3.80 -5.98 -5.58
C PHE A 68 2.56 -6.73 -6.10
N LYS A 69 2.10 -7.73 -5.35
CA LYS A 69 1.00 -8.62 -5.78
C LYS A 69 -0.34 -8.35 -5.08
N GLY A 70 -0.33 -7.49 -4.08
CA GLY A 70 -1.50 -7.30 -3.22
C GLY A 70 -1.59 -8.34 -2.09
N GLY A 71 -2.67 -8.28 -1.31
CA GLY A 71 -2.92 -9.14 -0.15
C GLY A 71 -3.44 -8.36 1.05
N ASN A 72 -3.43 -9.01 2.22
CA ASN A 72 -3.84 -8.40 3.49
C ASN A 72 -2.62 -7.97 4.29
N PHE A 73 -2.61 -6.70 4.68
CA PHE A 73 -1.47 -6.08 5.35
C PHE A 73 -1.91 -5.04 6.39
N TRP A 74 -1.01 -4.72 7.30
CA TRP A 74 -0.96 -3.39 7.86
C TRP A 74 0.17 -2.60 7.18
N ILE A 75 -0.05 -1.30 6.96
CA ILE A 75 0.83 -0.42 6.20
C ILE A 75 1.61 0.43 7.20
N GLU A 76 2.93 0.24 7.24
CA GLU A 76 3.82 0.86 8.20
C GLU A 76 4.63 1.98 7.57
N SER A 77 4.64 3.15 8.20
CA SER A 77 5.55 4.24 7.84
C SER A 77 6.98 3.90 8.25
N GLU A 78 7.95 4.03 7.35
CA GLU A 78 9.36 3.82 7.65
C GLU A 78 9.88 4.79 8.72
N ARG A 79 9.35 6.01 8.75
CA ARG A 79 9.82 7.06 9.65
C ARG A 79 9.79 6.68 11.13
N ARG A 80 8.73 6.05 11.62
CA ARG A 80 8.56 5.71 13.05
C ARG A 80 7.89 4.37 13.31
N GLY A 81 7.65 3.58 12.28
CA GLY A 81 6.94 2.32 12.42
C GLY A 81 5.45 2.48 12.76
N TYR A 82 4.86 3.65 12.50
CA TYR A 82 3.43 3.88 12.72
C TYR A 82 2.59 3.25 11.62
N ALA A 83 1.47 2.64 12.02
CA ALA A 83 0.51 2.04 11.12
C ALA A 83 -0.46 3.07 10.54
N LEU A 84 -0.74 2.97 9.25
CA LEU A 84 -1.85 3.68 8.62
C LEU A 84 -3.18 3.11 9.11
N GLU A 85 -4.10 3.96 9.55
CA GLU A 85 -5.39 3.55 10.10
C GLU A 85 -6.51 4.57 9.83
N LEU A 86 -7.75 4.18 10.12
CA LEU A 86 -8.88 5.09 10.14
C LEU A 86 -8.96 5.84 11.46
N THR A 87 -9.41 7.10 11.41
CA THR A 87 -9.68 7.93 12.59
C THR A 87 -11.04 7.58 13.22
N VAL A 88 -11.24 6.34 13.65
CA VAL A 88 -12.52 5.87 14.21
C VAL A 88 -12.60 5.94 15.74
N ASP A 89 -11.49 5.83 16.43
CA ASP A 89 -11.45 5.83 17.91
C ASP A 89 -11.78 7.21 18.48
N PHE A 90 -11.50 8.28 17.75
CA PHE A 90 -11.77 9.65 18.18
C PHE A 90 -13.28 9.95 18.30
N VAL A 91 -14.07 9.41 17.38
CA VAL A 91 -15.54 9.53 17.41
C VAL A 91 -16.11 8.81 18.62
N ARG A 92 -15.57 7.66 18.96
CA ARG A 92 -15.99 6.86 20.10
C ARG A 92 -15.66 7.55 21.44
N MET A 93 -14.47 8.13 21.59
CA MET A 93 -14.12 8.90 22.77
C MET A 93 -15.01 10.14 22.97
N GLN A 94 -15.43 10.78 21.88
CA GLN A 94 -16.39 11.89 21.97
C GLN A 94 -17.78 11.42 22.36
N GLN A 95 -18.25 10.27 21.84
CA GLN A 95 -19.53 9.67 22.23
C GLN A 95 -19.52 9.21 23.69
N GLU A 96 -18.44 8.58 24.15
CA GLU A 96 -18.26 8.19 25.55
C GLU A 96 -18.20 9.40 26.48
N ARG A 97 -17.55 10.50 26.07
CA ARG A 97 -17.57 11.77 26.85
C ARG A 97 -18.96 12.39 26.90
N GLN A 98 -19.71 12.40 25.79
CA GLN A 98 -21.08 12.88 25.75
C GLN A 98 -22.03 12.01 26.59
N GLY A 99 -21.86 10.68 26.53
CA GLY A 99 -22.60 9.71 27.37
C GLY A 99 -22.33 9.90 28.87
N TRP A 100 -21.10 10.32 29.24
CA TRP A 100 -20.76 10.60 30.66
C TRP A 100 -21.49 11.83 31.20
N PHE A 101 -21.82 12.79 30.36
CA PHE A 101 -22.61 13.97 30.73
C PHE A 101 -24.13 13.71 30.74
N ASN A 102 -24.61 12.68 30.02
CA ASN A 102 -26.04 12.31 29.94
C ASN A 102 -26.37 11.08 30.82
N ARG A 103 -26.14 11.16 32.12
CA ARG A 103 -26.33 10.08 33.12
C ARG A 103 -27.76 9.54 33.25
N ASN A 104 -28.73 10.01 32.50
CA ASN A 104 -30.15 9.66 32.63
C ASN A 104 -30.69 8.72 31.52
N GLN A 105 -29.87 8.27 30.60
CA GLN A 105 -30.27 7.20 29.68
C GLN A 105 -29.48 5.94 30.04
N MET A 106 -30.14 4.97 30.65
CA MET A 106 -29.62 3.62 30.83
C MET A 106 -29.47 2.97 29.45
N GLU A 107 -28.37 3.23 28.77
CA GLU A 107 -27.97 2.44 27.61
C GLU A 107 -27.51 1.07 28.05
N GLN A 108 -27.88 0.04 27.30
CA GLN A 108 -27.44 -1.33 27.54
C GLN A 108 -25.89 -1.37 27.61
N PRO A 109 -25.33 -2.19 28.51
CA PRO A 109 -23.89 -2.26 28.68
C PRO A 109 -23.23 -2.59 27.34
N VAL A 110 -22.37 -1.69 26.86
CA VAL A 110 -21.62 -1.88 25.62
C VAL A 110 -20.74 -3.11 25.77
N LYS A 111 -20.94 -4.09 24.90
CA LYS A 111 -20.14 -5.31 24.86
C LYS A 111 -18.65 -4.96 24.77
N PRO A 112 -17.76 -5.47 25.63
CA PRO A 112 -16.33 -5.20 25.55
C PRO A 112 -15.78 -5.46 24.14
N ILE A 113 -14.87 -4.64 23.63
CA ILE A 113 -14.29 -4.76 22.26
C ILE A 113 -13.73 -6.17 22.02
N ALA A 114 -13.10 -6.77 23.02
CA ALA A 114 -12.56 -8.13 22.95
C ALA A 114 -13.61 -9.21 22.59
N ASN A 115 -14.89 -8.92 22.80
CA ASN A 115 -16.00 -9.85 22.55
C ASN A 115 -16.87 -9.44 21.35
N GLN A 116 -16.45 -8.42 20.58
CA GLN A 116 -17.17 -8.00 19.37
C GLN A 116 -16.61 -8.71 18.15
N THR A 117 -17.49 -9.12 17.26
CA THR A 117 -17.09 -9.60 15.94
C THR A 117 -16.59 -8.43 15.07
N LEU A 118 -15.81 -8.74 14.04
CA LEU A 118 -15.35 -7.73 13.06
C LEU A 118 -16.53 -6.93 12.49
N ALA A 119 -17.63 -7.61 12.13
CA ALA A 119 -18.82 -6.96 11.59
C ALA A 119 -19.48 -6.00 12.60
N GLU A 120 -19.57 -6.39 13.89
CA GLU A 120 -20.10 -5.51 14.93
C GLU A 120 -19.25 -4.24 15.08
N VAL A 121 -17.93 -4.36 15.03
CA VAL A 121 -17.02 -3.22 15.11
C VAL A 121 -17.17 -2.30 13.89
N ILE A 122 -17.16 -2.85 12.67
CA ILE A 122 -17.30 -2.08 11.42
C ILE A 122 -18.65 -1.35 11.38
N ASN A 123 -19.72 -1.95 11.88
CA ASN A 123 -21.05 -1.34 11.90
C ASN A 123 -21.13 -0.09 12.80
N THR A 124 -20.22 0.07 13.75
CA THR A 124 -20.15 1.28 14.58
C THR A 124 -19.48 2.46 13.89
N TRP A 125 -18.82 2.24 12.76
CA TRP A 125 -18.08 3.30 12.08
C TRP A 125 -19.00 4.27 11.33
N PRO A 126 -18.60 5.56 11.20
CA PRO A 126 -19.31 6.53 10.38
C PRO A 126 -19.56 6.01 8.97
N LYS A 127 -20.72 6.35 8.40
CA LYS A 127 -21.10 5.92 7.04
C LYS A 127 -20.60 6.88 5.95
N ASN A 128 -20.11 8.05 6.33
CA ASN A 128 -19.45 9.03 5.46
C ASN A 128 -17.94 8.78 5.39
N ASP A 129 -17.22 9.69 4.77
CA ASP A 129 -15.76 9.66 4.69
C ASP A 129 -15.13 9.69 6.08
N ILE A 130 -14.05 8.91 6.24
CA ILE A 130 -13.29 8.84 7.48
C ILE A 130 -11.83 9.21 7.13
N PRO A 131 -11.28 10.27 7.72
CA PRO A 131 -9.87 10.61 7.52
C PRO A 131 -8.94 9.48 7.93
N ALA A 132 -7.86 9.31 7.17
CA ALA A 132 -6.78 8.43 7.56
C ALA A 132 -5.86 9.13 8.58
N ARG A 133 -5.22 8.36 9.44
CA ARG A 133 -4.12 8.81 10.31
C ARG A 133 -3.05 7.73 10.43
N ILE A 134 -1.96 8.04 11.10
CA ILE A 134 -0.93 7.08 11.50
C ILE A 134 -0.86 7.00 13.03
N SER A 135 -0.67 5.80 13.57
CA SER A 135 -0.62 5.53 15.01
C SER A 135 0.12 4.22 15.28
N ASP A 136 0.38 3.92 16.56
CA ASP A 136 0.94 2.63 16.95
C ASP A 136 0.11 1.46 16.42
N TYR A 137 0.78 0.44 15.93
CA TYR A 137 0.10 -0.77 15.50
C TYR A 137 -0.40 -1.58 16.69
N MET A 138 -1.70 -1.75 16.78
CA MET A 138 -2.37 -2.48 17.87
C MET A 138 -3.19 -3.67 17.36
N ASN A 139 -2.95 -4.10 16.11
CA ASN A 139 -3.68 -5.20 15.46
C ASN A 139 -5.20 -5.03 15.46
N ARG A 140 -5.67 -3.78 15.29
CA ARG A 140 -7.10 -3.45 15.29
C ARG A 140 -7.69 -3.51 13.88
N PRO A 141 -9.00 -3.77 13.72
CA PRO A 141 -9.66 -3.87 12.41
C PRO A 141 -9.42 -2.65 11.50
N HIS A 142 -9.41 -1.45 12.05
CA HIS A 142 -9.22 -0.20 11.30
C HIS A 142 -7.75 0.07 10.89
N GLN A 143 -6.82 -0.83 11.24
CA GLN A 143 -5.41 -0.83 10.83
C GLN A 143 -5.10 -1.90 9.80
N ARG A 144 -6.08 -2.72 9.40
CA ARG A 144 -5.90 -3.83 8.48
C ARG A 144 -6.44 -3.48 7.11
N TRP A 145 -5.63 -3.68 6.11
CA TRP A 145 -5.90 -3.28 4.74
C TRP A 145 -5.85 -4.48 3.80
N THR A 146 -6.81 -4.54 2.89
CA THR A 146 -6.77 -5.44 1.74
C THR A 146 -6.36 -4.63 0.52
N ILE A 147 -5.29 -5.05 -0.14
CA ILE A 147 -4.77 -4.40 -1.34
C ILE A 147 -5.01 -5.33 -2.52
N THR A 148 -5.75 -4.87 -3.51
CA THR A 148 -6.17 -5.68 -4.66
C THR A 148 -5.75 -5.01 -5.96
N PRO A 149 -5.09 -5.72 -6.89
CA PRO A 149 -4.77 -5.19 -8.21
C PRO A 149 -6.06 -4.95 -9.01
N VAL A 150 -6.08 -3.85 -9.76
CA VAL A 150 -7.19 -3.45 -10.65
C VAL A 150 -6.63 -3.40 -12.07
N ASN A 151 -6.52 -4.55 -12.71
CA ASN A 151 -5.85 -4.71 -14.01
C ASN A 151 -6.50 -3.88 -15.12
N GLU A 152 -7.82 -3.72 -15.09
CA GLU A 152 -8.60 -2.92 -16.04
C GLU A 152 -8.30 -1.42 -15.94
N ALA A 153 -7.78 -0.95 -14.83
CA ALA A 153 -7.38 0.45 -14.66
C ALA A 153 -6.03 0.80 -15.31
N GLY A 154 -5.35 -0.20 -15.91
CA GLY A 154 -4.01 -0.07 -16.44
C GLY A 154 -2.95 -0.21 -15.36
N GLY A 155 -1.75 0.34 -15.63
CA GLY A 155 -0.63 0.21 -14.70
C GLY A 155 0.54 1.12 -15.06
N TYR A 156 1.60 1.01 -14.29
CA TYR A 156 2.85 1.75 -14.47
C TYR A 156 4.05 0.82 -14.22
N LEU A 157 5.06 0.84 -15.09
CA LEU A 157 6.28 0.01 -14.99
C LEU A 157 5.98 -1.47 -14.67
N SER A 158 5.05 -2.07 -15.40
CA SER A 158 4.60 -3.48 -15.26
C SER A 158 3.83 -3.82 -13.98
N ASN A 159 3.54 -2.84 -13.13
CA ASN A 159 2.63 -3.03 -12.00
C ASN A 159 1.24 -2.47 -12.33
N PRO A 160 0.15 -3.18 -11.99
CA PRO A 160 -1.19 -2.64 -12.09
C PRO A 160 -1.39 -1.51 -11.08
N TYR A 161 -2.45 -0.73 -11.26
CA TYR A 161 -2.98 0.07 -10.15
C TYR A 161 -3.67 -0.82 -9.13
N PHE A 162 -3.69 -0.38 -7.88
CA PHE A 162 -4.29 -1.10 -6.76
C PHE A 162 -5.40 -0.28 -6.13
N LYS A 163 -6.46 -0.95 -5.69
CA LYS A 163 -7.34 -0.40 -4.66
C LYS A 163 -6.84 -0.86 -3.29
N ILE A 164 -6.93 0.05 -2.31
CA ILE A 164 -6.55 -0.18 -0.92
C ILE A 164 -7.82 -0.03 -0.09
N THR A 165 -8.35 -1.12 0.45
CA THR A 165 -9.60 -1.11 1.21
C THR A 165 -9.34 -1.59 2.65
N ILE A 166 -10.19 -1.19 3.59
CA ILE A 166 -10.18 -1.80 4.92
C ILE A 166 -10.65 -3.24 4.81
N GLU A 167 -9.92 -4.15 5.45
CA GLU A 167 -10.21 -5.59 5.44
C GLU A 167 -11.66 -5.88 5.83
N GLY A 168 -12.33 -6.70 5.01
CA GLY A 168 -13.73 -7.07 5.22
C GLY A 168 -14.75 -5.98 4.88
N THR A 169 -14.34 -4.89 4.21
CA THR A 169 -15.23 -3.80 3.76
C THR A 169 -14.91 -3.36 2.35
N ASP A 170 -15.82 -2.56 1.75
CA ASP A 170 -15.58 -1.86 0.49
C ASP A 170 -14.98 -0.44 0.69
N ARG A 171 -14.75 -0.04 1.96
CA ARG A 171 -14.22 1.28 2.29
C ARG A 171 -12.82 1.44 1.72
N ALA A 172 -12.66 2.39 0.80
CA ALA A 172 -11.44 2.56 0.00
C ALA A 172 -10.65 3.81 0.40
N LEU A 173 -9.32 3.68 0.41
CA LEU A 173 -8.39 4.80 0.56
C LEU A 173 -8.47 5.68 -0.70
N ALA A 174 -8.57 6.99 -0.52
CA ALA A 174 -8.69 7.96 -1.60
C ALA A 174 -7.87 9.23 -1.33
N ALA A 175 -7.35 9.82 -2.42
CA ALA A 175 -6.75 11.15 -2.41
C ALA A 175 -7.84 12.23 -2.44
N THR A 176 -7.60 13.37 -1.78
CA THR A 176 -8.49 14.52 -1.83
C THR A 176 -7.89 15.67 -2.63
N ALA A 177 -8.72 16.65 -3.01
CA ALA A 177 -8.28 17.84 -3.72
C ALA A 177 -7.27 18.69 -2.92
N ASP A 178 -7.37 18.65 -1.61
CA ASP A 178 -6.47 19.34 -0.68
C ASP A 178 -5.15 18.57 -0.43
N LYS A 179 -4.93 17.49 -1.17
CA LYS A 179 -3.76 16.61 -1.02
C LYS A 179 -3.71 15.90 0.34
N GLU A 180 -4.86 15.65 0.90
CA GLU A 180 -5.00 14.82 2.09
C GLU A 180 -5.41 13.39 1.70
N VAL A 181 -5.48 12.52 2.68
CA VAL A 181 -5.85 11.11 2.48
C VAL A 181 -7.03 10.78 3.38
N THR A 182 -8.07 10.28 2.76
CA THR A 182 -9.30 9.86 3.42
C THR A 182 -9.67 8.44 3.04
N THR A 183 -10.70 7.90 3.65
CA THR A 183 -11.37 6.71 3.14
C THR A 183 -12.82 7.01 2.83
N VAL A 184 -13.21 6.70 1.61
CA VAL A 184 -14.60 6.79 1.15
C VAL A 184 -15.36 5.51 1.49
N PRO A 185 -16.69 5.56 1.65
CA PRO A 185 -17.49 4.40 2.09
C PRO A 185 -17.39 3.16 1.21
N ALA A 186 -17.17 3.36 -0.10
CA ALA A 186 -17.05 2.26 -1.06
C ALA A 186 -16.11 2.60 -2.21
N TYR A 187 -15.41 1.59 -2.71
CA TYR A 187 -14.66 1.69 -3.96
C TYR A 187 -15.62 1.84 -5.15
N THR A 188 -15.42 2.88 -5.95
CA THR A 188 -16.25 3.21 -7.12
C THR A 188 -15.51 3.08 -8.45
N GLY A 189 -14.20 2.87 -8.40
CA GLY A 189 -13.34 2.86 -9.59
C GLY A 189 -12.81 4.24 -9.98
N ALA A 190 -13.07 5.27 -9.19
CA ALA A 190 -12.56 6.62 -9.42
C ALA A 190 -11.01 6.64 -9.32
N ASP A 191 -10.37 7.48 -10.13
CA ASP A 191 -8.90 7.49 -10.26
C ASP A 191 -8.17 7.90 -8.98
N GLU A 192 -8.78 8.72 -8.12
CA GLU A 192 -8.26 9.08 -6.80
C GLU A 192 -8.29 7.93 -5.78
N GLN A 193 -9.00 6.83 -6.08
CA GLN A 193 -9.07 5.62 -5.27
C GLN A 193 -8.10 4.52 -5.76
N LEU A 194 -7.35 4.82 -6.80
CA LEU A 194 -6.38 3.92 -7.41
C LEU A 194 -4.96 4.33 -7.02
N TRP A 195 -4.14 3.36 -6.67
CA TRP A 195 -2.82 3.60 -6.12
C TRP A 195 -1.75 2.83 -6.88
N ARG A 196 -0.62 3.46 -7.08
CA ARG A 196 0.62 2.87 -7.57
C ARG A 196 1.46 2.48 -6.37
N ILE A 197 1.95 1.26 -6.33
CA ILE A 197 2.79 0.74 -5.25
C ILE A 197 4.07 0.21 -5.88
N GLU A 198 5.19 0.85 -5.58
CA GLU A 198 6.45 0.57 -6.23
C GLU A 198 7.54 0.33 -5.20
N GLN A 199 8.28 -0.77 -5.37
CA GLN A 199 9.41 -1.07 -4.50
C GLN A 199 10.60 -0.19 -4.84
N LEU A 200 11.18 0.42 -3.81
CA LEU A 200 12.36 1.25 -3.89
C LEU A 200 13.64 0.41 -3.80
N THR A 201 14.77 1.00 -4.15
CA THR A 201 16.07 0.33 -4.17
C THR A 201 16.55 -0.16 -2.79
N ASP A 202 16.04 0.42 -1.71
CA ASP A 202 16.29 -0.01 -0.33
C ASP A 202 15.33 -1.10 0.18
N GLY A 203 14.36 -1.48 -0.64
CA GLY A 203 13.37 -2.51 -0.34
C GLY A 203 12.09 -2.00 0.30
N THR A 204 12.01 -0.72 0.67
CA THR A 204 10.78 -0.05 1.08
C THR A 204 9.89 0.24 -0.13
N TYR A 205 8.75 0.86 0.08
CA TYR A 205 7.79 1.16 -0.99
C TYR A 205 7.38 2.63 -0.97
N ARG A 206 7.16 3.20 -2.15
CA ARG A 206 6.38 4.42 -2.31
C ARG A 206 4.95 4.07 -2.72
N ILE A 207 3.99 4.85 -2.23
CA ILE A 207 2.56 4.69 -2.51
C ILE A 207 2.07 6.00 -3.12
N MET A 208 1.61 5.98 -4.37
CA MET A 208 1.23 7.18 -5.12
C MET A 208 -0.20 7.05 -5.64
N PRO A 209 -1.09 8.03 -5.42
CA PRO A 209 -2.41 8.00 -6.05
C PRO A 209 -2.28 8.12 -7.57
N LYS A 210 -3.16 7.46 -8.32
CA LYS A 210 -3.20 7.59 -9.79
C LYS A 210 -3.53 9.01 -10.20
N ALA A 211 -4.49 9.64 -9.50
CA ALA A 211 -4.87 11.02 -9.72
C ALA A 211 -5.15 11.75 -8.39
N ILE A 212 -5.06 13.06 -8.43
CA ILE A 212 -5.46 13.95 -7.33
C ILE A 212 -6.60 14.81 -7.86
N PRO A 213 -7.77 14.83 -7.21
CA PRO A 213 -8.90 15.64 -7.66
C PRO A 213 -8.51 17.11 -7.87
N GLY A 214 -8.94 17.69 -9.00
CA GLY A 214 -8.58 19.06 -9.38
C GLY A 214 -7.22 19.24 -10.06
N GLN A 215 -6.44 18.17 -10.23
CA GLN A 215 -5.22 18.16 -11.03
C GLN A 215 -5.45 17.41 -12.35
N GLU A 216 -4.89 17.93 -13.43
CA GLU A 216 -5.01 17.28 -14.74
C GLU A 216 -4.03 16.11 -14.89
N GLY A 217 -4.54 15.01 -15.45
CA GLY A 217 -3.74 13.85 -15.83
C GLY A 217 -3.34 12.94 -14.68
N ILE A 218 -2.42 12.02 -14.98
CA ILE A 218 -1.91 11.03 -14.03
C ILE A 218 -0.89 11.71 -13.09
N ASN A 219 -1.07 11.51 -11.79
CA ASN A 219 -0.11 12.00 -10.79
C ASN A 219 1.25 11.31 -10.95
N LYS A 220 2.32 12.10 -11.01
CA LYS A 220 3.71 11.64 -11.10
C LYS A 220 4.62 12.16 -9.98
N GLU A 221 4.13 13.08 -9.17
CA GLU A 221 4.96 13.82 -8.22
C GLU A 221 4.62 13.52 -6.75
N PHE A 222 3.34 13.28 -6.44
CA PHE A 222 2.88 13.19 -5.05
C PHE A 222 2.74 11.74 -4.61
N CYS A 223 3.22 11.46 -3.41
CA CYS A 223 3.07 10.17 -2.75
C CYS A 223 2.45 10.30 -1.37
N LEU A 224 2.01 9.19 -0.83
CA LEU A 224 1.62 9.08 0.58
C LEU A 224 2.83 9.41 1.45
N TYR A 225 2.67 10.38 2.33
CA TYR A 225 3.72 10.96 3.13
C TYR A 225 3.30 11.01 4.60
N SER A 226 4.14 10.51 5.49
CA SER A 226 3.87 10.52 6.93
C SER A 226 4.30 11.86 7.53
N ALA A 227 3.44 12.87 7.47
CA ALA A 227 3.70 14.17 8.06
C ALA A 227 3.45 14.16 9.56
N GLY A 228 4.41 14.66 10.35
CA GLY A 228 4.26 14.71 11.80
C GLY A 228 4.09 13.32 12.43
N ASP A 229 3.34 13.23 13.51
CA ASP A 229 3.18 12.01 14.31
C ASP A 229 1.78 11.38 14.16
N SER A 230 0.89 11.98 13.38
CA SER A 230 -0.49 11.49 13.28
C SER A 230 -1.15 11.64 11.91
N THR A 231 -0.63 12.51 11.03
CA THR A 231 -1.34 12.88 9.80
C THR A 231 -0.60 12.39 8.56
N PRO A 232 -1.12 11.42 7.81
CA PRO A 232 -0.67 11.15 6.46
C PRO A 232 -1.21 12.23 5.52
N THR A 233 -0.41 12.64 4.56
CA THR A 233 -0.76 13.61 3.52
C THR A 233 -0.19 13.18 2.19
N LEU A 234 -0.47 13.91 1.11
CA LEU A 234 0.19 13.74 -0.17
C LEU A 234 1.22 14.86 -0.34
N ALA A 235 2.49 14.50 -0.32
CA ALA A 235 3.60 15.42 -0.56
C ALA A 235 4.41 15.01 -1.78
N LYS A 236 5.24 15.91 -2.30
CA LYS A 236 6.18 15.56 -3.35
C LYS A 236 7.09 14.43 -2.86
N TYR A 237 7.24 13.44 -3.71
CA TYR A 237 8.10 12.31 -3.40
C TYR A 237 9.55 12.76 -3.20
N ASP A 238 10.16 12.27 -2.14
CA ASP A 238 11.58 12.45 -1.83
C ASP A 238 12.16 11.09 -1.40
N PHE A 239 12.99 10.52 -2.26
CA PHE A 239 13.66 9.23 -1.99
C PHE A 239 14.52 9.26 -0.72
N ASN A 240 15.09 10.41 -0.36
CA ASN A 240 15.96 10.55 0.80
C ASN A 240 15.18 10.74 2.11
N SER A 241 13.87 10.87 2.03
CA SER A 241 13.00 11.07 3.19
C SER A 241 12.26 9.79 3.58
N ASP A 242 12.47 9.30 4.78
CA ASP A 242 11.72 8.17 5.34
C ASP A 242 10.22 8.46 5.48
N ASN A 243 9.83 9.74 5.44
CA ASN A 243 8.43 10.13 5.41
C ASN A 243 7.69 9.68 4.14
N SER A 244 8.41 9.48 3.03
CA SER A 244 7.87 9.03 1.74
C SER A 244 7.87 7.50 1.58
N LYS A 245 8.33 6.77 2.59
CA LYS A 245 8.59 5.35 2.52
C LYS A 245 7.67 4.55 3.43
N TRP A 246 7.24 3.40 2.93
CA TRP A 246 6.28 2.53 3.58
C TRP A 246 6.69 1.06 3.50
N ASN A 247 6.22 0.28 4.46
CA ASN A 247 6.37 -1.16 4.50
C ASN A 247 5.00 -1.84 4.55
N PHE A 248 4.90 -3.03 3.97
CA PHE A 248 3.72 -3.87 4.04
C PHE A 248 4.02 -5.08 4.91
N LYS A 249 3.36 -5.15 6.05
CA LYS A 249 3.54 -6.24 7.02
C LYS A 249 2.29 -7.11 7.04
N ARG A 250 2.47 -8.43 7.00
CA ARG A 250 1.36 -9.39 7.17
C ARG A 250 0.97 -9.46 8.64
N HIS A 251 -0.31 -9.62 8.92
CA HIS A 251 -0.86 -9.80 10.27
C HIS A 251 -1.36 -11.22 10.47
#